data_6cb2e6fcadaf8b92f4d09f7f98379c28
#
_entry.id   6cb2e6fcadaf8b92f4d09f7f98379c28
#
_cell.length_a   1.000
_cell.length_b   1.000
_cell.length_c   1.000
_cell.angle_alpha   90.00
_cell.angle_beta   90.00
_cell.angle_gamma   90.00
#
_symmetry.space_group_name_H-M   'P 1'
#
loop_
_entity.id
_entity.type
_entity.pdbx_description
1 polymer ?
#
loop_
_entity_poly.entity_id
_entity_poly.type
_entity_poly.pdbx_seq_one_letter_code
_entity_poly.pdbx_strand_id
1 'polypeptide(L)'
;MTKLSVNINKIAVIRNSRGGNLPDVIRAAQAIERFGADGITVHPRPDARHIRYDDVRNLKRVLTTELNIEGNPIPSFVDLVLEVQPAQVTLVPDAPDAITSNAGWDTMAHRDLLTGLTARFHERAIRVSIFLDPPPELVAGARACGAHRQHHDTQASPPHSPPHTSPPPRPLTPAPPPPRPPLPAPH
;
A
#
# COMPACT_ATOMS: atom_id res chain seq x y z
N MET A 1 17.64 1.38 -13.73
CA MET A 1 16.67 0.27 -13.91
C MET A 1 15.52 0.49 -12.91
N THR A 2 14.28 0.43 -13.37
CA THR A 2 13.10 0.57 -12.52
C THR A 2 12.93 -0.69 -11.67
N LYS A 3 12.63 -0.52 -10.37
CA LYS A 3 12.36 -1.61 -9.44
C LYS A 3 10.87 -1.70 -9.15
N LEU A 4 10.36 -2.92 -9.00
CA LEU A 4 8.97 -3.22 -8.69
C LEU A 4 8.81 -3.53 -7.19
N SER A 5 8.07 -2.70 -6.47
CA SER A 5 7.57 -3.01 -5.13
C SER A 5 6.07 -3.28 -5.17
N VAL A 6 5.63 -4.38 -4.59
CA VAL A 6 4.22 -4.81 -4.65
C VAL A 6 3.53 -4.56 -3.32
N ASN A 7 2.45 -3.77 -3.35
CA ASN A 7 1.60 -3.54 -2.18
C ASN A 7 0.64 -4.73 -1.96
N ILE A 8 0.68 -5.31 -0.77
CA ILE A 8 -0.10 -6.51 -0.41
C ILE A 8 -1.25 -6.24 0.57
N ASN A 9 -1.58 -4.97 0.82
CA ASN A 9 -2.65 -4.60 1.76
C ASN A 9 -3.99 -5.28 1.43
N LYS A 10 -4.33 -5.39 0.15
CA LYS A 10 -5.61 -6.00 -0.28
C LYS A 10 -5.69 -7.49 0.04
N ILE A 11 -4.59 -8.22 0.05
CA ILE A 11 -4.53 -9.62 0.48
C ILE A 11 -4.92 -9.73 1.96
N ALA A 12 -4.40 -8.83 2.78
CA ALA A 12 -4.73 -8.78 4.20
C ALA A 12 -6.19 -8.36 4.46
N VAL A 13 -6.77 -7.48 3.64
CA VAL A 13 -8.21 -7.15 3.68
C VAL A 13 -9.06 -8.39 3.47
N ILE A 14 -8.76 -9.20 2.46
CA ILE A 14 -9.50 -10.44 2.16
C ILE A 14 -9.34 -11.43 3.32
N ARG A 15 -8.14 -11.60 3.89
CA ARG A 15 -7.91 -12.44 5.07
C ARG A 15 -8.79 -12.00 6.24
N ASN A 16 -8.79 -10.70 6.54
CA ASN A 16 -9.50 -10.16 7.69
C ASN A 16 -11.02 -10.26 7.53
N SER A 17 -11.54 -10.09 6.32
CA SER A 17 -12.99 -10.20 6.05
C SER A 17 -13.56 -11.59 6.28
N ARG A 18 -12.72 -12.63 6.27
CA ARG A 18 -13.13 -14.03 6.48
C ARG A 18 -12.92 -14.52 7.92
N GLY A 19 -12.37 -13.69 8.80
CA GLY A 19 -12.12 -14.06 10.20
C GLY A 19 -11.08 -15.16 10.44
N GLY A 20 -10.43 -15.64 9.37
CA GLY A 20 -9.40 -16.67 9.42
C GLY A 20 -8.00 -16.14 9.12
N ASN A 21 -7.11 -17.05 8.69
CA ASN A 21 -5.74 -16.72 8.29
C ASN A 21 -5.48 -16.93 6.79
N LEU A 22 -6.53 -17.04 5.99
CA LEU A 22 -6.45 -17.19 4.54
C LEU A 22 -7.15 -16.03 3.82
N PRO A 23 -6.54 -15.50 2.73
CA PRO A 23 -5.21 -15.86 2.19
C PRO A 23 -4.08 -15.53 3.16
N ASP A 24 -3.05 -16.38 3.20
CA ASP A 24 -1.87 -16.18 4.03
C ASP A 24 -0.99 -15.06 3.45
N VAL A 25 -0.86 -13.97 4.19
CA VAL A 25 -0.12 -12.76 3.78
C VAL A 25 1.36 -13.05 3.59
N ILE A 26 1.94 -13.89 4.45
CA ILE A 26 3.37 -14.24 4.39
C ILE A 26 3.67 -15.08 3.16
N ARG A 27 2.87 -16.13 2.92
CA ARG A 27 3.01 -16.96 1.73
C ARG A 27 2.80 -16.17 0.44
N ALA A 28 1.86 -15.24 0.43
CA ALA A 28 1.61 -14.36 -0.70
C ALA A 28 2.82 -13.46 -0.99
N ALA A 29 3.41 -12.84 0.03
CA ALA A 29 4.60 -12.02 -0.11
C ALA A 29 5.78 -12.81 -0.68
N GLN A 30 6.06 -14.00 -0.15
CA GLN A 30 7.10 -14.89 -0.67
C GLN A 30 6.84 -15.36 -2.10
N ALA A 31 5.59 -15.58 -2.48
CA ALA A 31 5.25 -15.91 -3.87
C ALA A 31 5.53 -14.74 -4.81
N ILE A 32 5.21 -13.52 -4.39
CA ILE A 32 5.46 -12.28 -5.13
C ILE A 32 6.97 -12.07 -5.34
N GLU A 33 7.80 -12.32 -4.32
CA GLU A 33 9.27 -12.30 -4.47
C GLU A 33 9.74 -13.31 -5.53
N ARG A 34 9.23 -14.55 -5.48
CA ARG A 34 9.58 -15.58 -6.48
C ARG A 34 9.16 -15.22 -7.91
N PHE A 35 8.15 -14.37 -8.06
CA PHE A 35 7.73 -13.83 -9.36
C PHE A 35 8.57 -12.62 -9.81
N GLY A 36 9.58 -12.24 -9.05
CA GLY A 36 10.56 -11.22 -9.42
C GLY A 36 10.29 -9.81 -8.91
N ALA A 37 9.48 -9.65 -7.87
CA ALA A 37 9.36 -8.36 -7.20
C ALA A 37 10.67 -8.00 -6.48
N ASP A 38 11.08 -6.73 -6.57
CA ASP A 38 12.25 -6.17 -5.89
C ASP A 38 11.93 -5.74 -4.44
N GLY A 39 10.65 -5.68 -4.08
CA GLY A 39 10.23 -5.30 -2.75
C GLY A 39 8.74 -5.56 -2.47
N ILE A 40 8.41 -5.55 -1.20
CA ILE A 40 7.05 -5.66 -0.69
C ILE A 40 6.71 -4.39 0.07
N THR A 41 5.54 -3.83 -0.21
CA THR A 41 5.01 -2.64 0.48
C THR A 41 3.80 -3.03 1.32
N VAL A 42 3.77 -2.56 2.55
CA VAL A 42 2.69 -2.79 3.52
C VAL A 42 2.32 -1.52 4.27
N HIS A 43 1.03 -1.38 4.61
CA HIS A 43 0.52 -0.27 5.42
C HIS A 43 -0.19 -0.83 6.67
N PRO A 44 0.53 -1.05 7.77
CA PRO A 44 -0.09 -1.44 9.04
C PRO A 44 -0.82 -0.24 9.64
N ARG A 45 -2.11 -0.37 9.82
CA ARG A 45 -2.92 0.66 10.50
C ARG A 45 -3.21 0.25 11.93
N PRO A 46 -3.40 1.22 12.86
CA PRO A 46 -3.72 0.93 14.26
C PRO A 46 -4.99 0.10 14.44
N ASP A 47 -5.97 0.26 13.55
CA ASP A 47 -7.24 -0.47 13.55
C ASP A 47 -7.14 -1.89 12.96
N ALA A 48 -5.97 -2.29 12.45
CA ALA A 48 -5.68 -3.59 11.87
C ALA A 48 -6.66 -4.03 10.76
N ARG A 49 -7.30 -3.07 10.05
CA ARG A 49 -8.27 -3.37 8.98
C ARG A 49 -7.68 -4.16 7.81
N HIS A 50 -6.36 -4.11 7.63
CA HIS A 50 -5.62 -4.92 6.65
C HIS A 50 -4.33 -5.50 7.27
N ILE A 51 -3.15 -4.97 7.01
CA ILE A 51 -1.88 -5.44 7.60
C ILE A 51 -1.89 -5.16 9.11
N ARG A 52 -1.54 -6.17 9.90
CA ARG A 52 -1.35 -6.08 11.35
C ARG A 52 0.12 -5.83 11.66
N TYR A 53 0.43 -5.29 12.83
CA TYR A 53 1.82 -5.08 13.27
C TYR A 53 2.62 -6.39 13.31
N ASP A 54 1.98 -7.50 13.69
CA ASP A 54 2.62 -8.82 13.70
C ASP A 54 2.90 -9.35 12.29
N ASP A 55 2.06 -9.02 11.30
CA ASP A 55 2.37 -9.34 9.90
C ASP A 55 3.69 -8.69 9.48
N VAL A 56 3.90 -7.41 9.86
CA VAL A 56 5.13 -6.67 9.52
C VAL A 56 6.37 -7.33 10.13
N ARG A 57 6.30 -7.72 11.42
CA ARG A 57 7.38 -8.43 12.10
C ARG A 57 7.71 -9.76 11.43
N ASN A 58 6.67 -10.51 11.04
CA ASN A 58 6.84 -11.80 10.38
C ASN A 58 7.38 -11.64 8.96
N LEU A 59 6.91 -10.65 8.19
CA LEU A 59 7.42 -10.34 6.86
C LEU A 59 8.91 -10.01 6.91
N LYS A 60 9.35 -9.18 7.86
CA LYS A 60 10.77 -8.84 8.01
C LYS A 60 11.68 -10.05 8.18
N ARG A 61 11.18 -11.11 8.83
CA ARG A 61 11.96 -12.34 9.09
C ARG A 61 12.12 -13.25 7.87
N VAL A 62 11.20 -13.16 6.92
CA VAL A 62 11.12 -14.12 5.81
C VAL A 62 11.42 -13.52 4.44
N LEU A 63 11.30 -12.20 4.29
CA LEU A 63 11.58 -11.51 3.03
C LEU A 63 13.08 -11.39 2.79
N THR A 64 13.47 -11.64 1.56
CA THR A 64 14.85 -11.45 1.06
C THR A 64 15.00 -10.16 0.26
N THR A 65 13.88 -9.59 -0.19
CA THR A 65 13.79 -8.32 -0.90
C THR A 65 13.52 -7.14 0.04
N GLU A 66 13.39 -5.94 -0.51
CA GLU A 66 13.16 -4.73 0.29
C GLU A 66 11.76 -4.73 0.91
N LEU A 67 11.67 -4.51 2.23
CA LEU A 67 10.41 -4.21 2.90
C LEU A 67 10.24 -2.69 3.00
N ASN A 68 9.11 -2.16 2.48
CA ASN A 68 8.67 -0.78 2.67
C ASN A 68 7.44 -0.78 3.59
N ILE A 69 7.48 0.02 4.66
CA ILE A 69 6.35 0.19 5.59
C ILE A 69 5.79 1.60 5.41
N GLU A 70 4.51 1.69 5.04
CA GLU A 70 3.79 2.96 4.91
C GLU A 70 2.98 3.25 6.17
N GLY A 71 2.82 4.51 6.53
CA GLY A 71 1.90 4.90 7.59
C GLY A 71 2.09 6.31 8.13
N ASN A 72 1.11 6.71 8.94
CA ASN A 72 1.16 7.94 9.71
C ASN A 72 2.15 7.77 10.88
N PRO A 73 3.09 8.71 11.09
CA PRO A 73 4.11 8.62 12.12
C PRO A 73 3.60 8.87 13.56
N ILE A 74 2.50 8.23 13.93
CA ILE A 74 2.08 8.15 15.33
C ILE A 74 3.10 7.34 16.16
N PRO A 75 3.17 7.52 17.48
CA PRO A 75 4.19 6.87 18.30
C PRO A 75 4.30 5.35 18.08
N SER A 76 3.19 4.62 18.08
CA SER A 76 3.19 3.16 17.89
C SER A 76 3.71 2.73 16.51
N PHE A 77 3.48 3.52 15.46
CA PHE A 77 4.03 3.27 14.14
C PHE A 77 5.53 3.52 14.10
N VAL A 78 5.99 4.63 14.70
CA VAL A 78 7.42 4.95 14.78
C VAL A 78 8.18 3.86 15.54
N ASP A 79 7.62 3.39 16.66
CA ASP A 79 8.20 2.31 17.45
C ASP A 79 8.30 1.01 16.64
N LEU A 80 7.24 0.64 15.90
CA LEU A 80 7.27 -0.52 15.01
C LEU A 80 8.35 -0.41 13.94
N VAL A 81 8.49 0.76 13.29
CA VAL A 81 9.50 0.97 12.25
C VAL A 81 10.91 0.86 12.82
N LEU A 82 11.15 1.43 14.00
CA LEU A 82 12.46 1.36 14.67
C LEU A 82 12.78 -0.06 15.19
N GLU A 83 11.76 -0.83 15.59
CA GLU A 83 11.91 -2.24 15.97
C GLU A 83 12.26 -3.10 14.76
N VAL A 84 11.48 -2.98 13.68
CA VAL A 84 11.58 -3.85 12.49
C VAL A 84 12.76 -3.49 11.60
N GLN A 85 13.15 -2.23 11.58
CA GLN A 85 14.21 -1.69 10.70
C GLN A 85 14.04 -2.13 9.24
N PRO A 86 12.96 -1.69 8.56
CA PRO A 86 12.74 -2.00 7.16
C PRO A 86 13.79 -1.33 6.26
N ALA A 87 13.87 -1.74 5.01
CA ALA A 87 14.72 -1.06 4.03
C ALA A 87 14.24 0.38 3.76
N GLN A 88 12.93 0.60 3.86
CA GLN A 88 12.30 1.90 3.64
C GLN A 88 11.07 2.09 4.53
N VAL A 89 10.82 3.32 4.93
CA VAL A 89 9.56 3.79 5.48
C VAL A 89 8.97 4.85 4.55
N THR A 90 7.67 4.83 4.33
CA THR A 90 6.93 5.88 3.61
C THR A 90 5.98 6.59 4.58
N LEU A 91 6.24 7.86 4.84
CA LEU A 91 5.43 8.67 5.75
C LEU A 91 4.19 9.19 5.03
N VAL A 92 3.01 8.89 5.57
CA VAL A 92 1.70 9.26 5.05
C VAL A 92 0.94 10.07 6.10
N PRO A 93 0.30 11.21 5.75
CA PRO A 93 -0.34 12.09 6.74
C PRO A 93 -1.75 11.64 7.17
N ASP A 94 -2.10 10.37 6.97
CA ASP A 94 -3.46 9.88 7.22
C ASP A 94 -3.87 10.07 8.69
N ALA A 95 -5.01 10.70 8.92
CA ALA A 95 -5.65 10.64 10.22
C ALA A 95 -6.01 9.18 10.56
N PRO A 96 -6.03 8.79 11.85
CA PRO A 96 -6.34 7.42 12.26
C PRO A 96 -7.69 6.90 11.74
N ASP A 97 -8.65 7.77 11.53
CA ASP A 97 -10.00 7.52 11.03
C ASP A 97 -10.15 7.64 9.51
N ALA A 98 -9.12 8.09 8.80
CA ALA A 98 -9.15 8.20 7.35
C ALA A 98 -9.43 6.85 6.67
N ILE A 99 -10.35 6.81 5.72
CA ILE A 99 -10.68 5.59 4.97
C ILE A 99 -9.59 5.25 3.97
N THR A 100 -9.05 6.27 3.30
CA THR A 100 -7.97 6.16 2.30
C THR A 100 -7.00 7.32 2.45
N SER A 101 -5.76 7.09 2.02
CA SER A 101 -4.74 8.16 1.89
C SER A 101 -5.07 8.99 0.66
N ASN A 102 -5.65 10.17 0.84
CA ASN A 102 -6.10 11.04 -0.24
C ASN A 102 -5.48 12.45 -0.20
N ALA A 103 -4.52 12.68 0.68
CA ALA A 103 -3.77 13.94 0.77
C ALA A 103 -2.30 13.65 1.08
N GLY A 104 -1.39 14.39 0.47
CA GLY A 104 0.04 14.35 0.76
C GLY A 104 0.42 15.26 1.93
N TRP A 105 1.66 15.14 2.42
CA TRP A 105 2.19 16.03 3.43
C TRP A 105 2.34 17.47 2.91
N ASP A 106 1.88 18.43 3.67
CA ASP A 106 2.39 19.79 3.57
C ASP A 106 3.77 19.85 4.24
N THR A 107 4.80 19.71 3.42
CA THR A 107 6.19 19.65 3.88
C THR A 107 6.72 20.98 4.38
N MET A 108 6.05 22.09 4.09
CA MET A 108 6.41 23.40 4.62
C MET A 108 5.85 23.58 6.02
N ALA A 109 4.56 23.26 6.22
CA ALA A 109 3.90 23.39 7.51
C ALA A 109 4.43 22.38 8.54
N HIS A 110 4.85 21.16 8.10
CA HIS A 110 5.29 20.06 8.98
C HIS A 110 6.81 19.83 8.93
N ARG A 111 7.58 20.82 8.50
CA ARG A 111 9.02 20.69 8.26
C ARG A 111 9.79 20.13 9.45
N ASP A 112 9.60 20.69 10.64
CA ASP A 112 10.37 20.32 11.83
C ASP A 112 10.05 18.87 12.26
N LEU A 113 8.78 18.48 12.23
CA LEU A 113 8.34 17.11 12.50
C LEU A 113 8.98 16.11 11.54
N LEU A 114 8.87 16.38 10.23
CA LEU A 114 9.39 15.49 9.19
C LEU A 114 10.91 15.40 9.22
N THR A 115 11.61 16.51 9.49
CA THR A 115 13.07 16.52 9.64
C THR A 115 13.51 15.67 10.84
N GLY A 116 12.85 15.82 11.99
CA GLY A 116 13.17 15.05 13.19
C GLY A 116 12.93 13.55 13.00
N LEU A 117 11.82 13.17 12.37
CA LEU A 117 11.52 11.77 12.06
C LEU A 117 12.52 11.17 11.06
N THR A 118 12.84 11.92 10.01
CA THR A 118 13.79 11.50 8.99
C THR A 118 15.16 11.25 9.60
N ALA A 119 15.65 12.14 10.46
CA ALA A 119 16.93 11.97 11.16
C ALA A 119 16.93 10.68 12.00
N ARG A 120 15.88 10.43 12.81
CA ARG A 120 15.76 9.21 13.64
C ARG A 120 15.80 7.92 12.80
N PHE A 121 15.15 7.90 11.65
CA PHE A 121 15.16 6.73 10.77
C PHE A 121 16.51 6.54 10.07
N HIS A 122 17.17 7.64 9.68
CA HIS A 122 18.52 7.59 9.08
C HIS A 122 19.57 7.02 10.05
N GLU A 123 19.48 7.33 11.34
CA GLU A 123 20.35 6.74 12.38
C GLU A 123 20.29 5.21 12.42
N ARG A 124 19.21 4.63 11.90
CA ARG A 124 19.00 3.18 11.78
C ARG A 124 19.14 2.66 10.36
N ALA A 125 19.77 3.46 9.47
CA ALA A 125 19.94 3.15 8.05
C ALA A 125 18.63 2.85 7.29
N ILE A 126 17.49 3.39 7.76
CA ILE A 126 16.18 3.26 7.11
C ILE A 126 16.02 4.41 6.11
N ARG A 127 15.76 4.11 4.86
CA ARG A 127 15.43 5.13 3.86
C ARG A 127 14.04 5.70 4.14
N VAL A 128 13.92 7.01 3.96
CA VAL A 128 12.65 7.72 4.15
C VAL A 128 12.08 8.16 2.81
N SER A 129 10.83 7.83 2.56
CA SER A 129 9.98 8.35 1.51
C SER A 129 8.86 9.18 2.13
N ILE A 130 8.47 10.28 1.51
CA ILE A 130 7.37 11.12 1.96
C ILE A 130 6.26 11.10 0.90
N PHE A 131 5.03 10.81 1.33
CA PHE A 131 3.85 10.88 0.46
C PHE A 131 3.47 12.34 0.24
N LEU A 132 3.41 12.75 -1.03
CA LEU A 132 3.25 14.14 -1.44
C LEU A 132 2.18 14.31 -2.50
N ASP A 133 1.53 15.45 -2.46
CA ASP A 133 0.84 16.01 -3.61
C ASP A 133 1.85 16.61 -4.62
N PRO A 134 1.48 16.74 -5.91
CA PRO A 134 2.41 17.11 -6.99
C PRO A 134 2.99 18.52 -7.01
N PRO A 135 2.55 19.54 -6.20
CA PRO A 135 3.14 20.86 -6.26
C PRO A 135 4.66 20.87 -6.05
N PRO A 136 5.45 21.55 -6.91
CA PRO A 136 6.91 21.53 -6.88
C PRO A 136 7.53 22.03 -5.55
N GLU A 137 6.87 22.96 -4.86
CA GLU A 137 7.29 23.49 -3.57
C GLU A 137 7.28 22.41 -2.47
N LEU A 138 6.30 21.51 -2.48
CA LEU A 138 6.22 20.39 -1.54
C LEU A 138 7.32 19.37 -1.79
N VAL A 139 7.68 19.17 -3.06
CA VAL A 139 8.80 18.34 -3.48
C VAL A 139 10.13 18.88 -2.94
N ALA A 140 10.35 20.20 -3.10
CA ALA A 140 11.53 20.86 -2.54
C ALA A 140 11.56 20.78 -1.01
N GLY A 141 10.40 20.94 -0.35
CA GLY A 141 10.24 20.80 1.09
C GLY A 141 10.61 19.39 1.60
N ALA A 142 10.13 18.33 0.93
CA ALA A 142 10.48 16.95 1.30
C ALA A 142 11.99 16.69 1.22
N ARG A 143 12.63 17.21 0.17
CA ARG A 143 14.08 17.11 0.02
C ARG A 143 14.81 17.86 1.13
N ALA A 144 14.33 19.04 1.52
CA ALA A 144 14.88 19.81 2.63
C ALA A 144 14.71 19.12 3.99
N CYS A 145 13.68 18.27 4.17
CA CYS A 145 13.51 17.41 5.34
C CYS A 145 14.43 16.17 5.33
N GLY A 146 15.27 15.99 4.32
CA GLY A 146 16.19 14.87 4.19
C GLY A 146 15.57 13.60 3.60
N ALA A 147 14.38 13.66 3.01
CA ALA A 147 13.78 12.50 2.36
C ALA A 147 14.62 12.00 1.17
N HIS A 148 14.80 10.69 1.08
CA HIS A 148 15.52 10.04 -0.04
C HIS A 148 14.64 9.84 -1.26
N ARG A 149 13.32 9.67 -1.05
CA ARG A 149 12.33 9.38 -2.07
C ARG A 149 11.06 10.16 -1.83
N GLN A 150 10.26 10.25 -2.86
CA GLN A 150 8.93 10.83 -2.83
C GLN A 150 7.96 9.80 -3.38
N HIS A 151 6.80 9.72 -2.76
CA HIS A 151 5.69 8.90 -3.22
C HIS A 151 4.58 9.84 -3.69
N HIS A 152 4.15 9.68 -4.94
CA HIS A 152 3.05 10.46 -5.50
C HIS A 152 1.87 9.54 -5.77
N ASP A 153 0.67 9.97 -5.37
CA ASP A 153 -0.55 9.30 -5.81
C ASP A 153 -0.82 9.68 -7.26
N THR A 154 -0.88 8.67 -8.13
CA THR A 154 -1.20 8.85 -9.55
C THR A 154 -2.70 9.00 -9.80
N GLN A 155 -3.56 8.80 -8.78
CA GLN A 155 -5.00 9.02 -8.90
C GLN A 155 -5.38 10.50 -8.84
N ALA A 156 -4.55 11.36 -8.30
CA ALA A 156 -4.70 12.81 -8.29
C ALA A 156 -4.14 13.43 -9.59
N SER A 157 -4.48 12.92 -10.75
CA SER A 157 -4.19 13.61 -12.02
C SER A 157 -5.03 14.90 -12.09
N PRO A 158 -4.42 16.04 -12.53
CA PRO A 158 -5.13 17.31 -12.61
C PRO A 158 -6.35 17.22 -13.56
N PRO A 159 -7.35 18.12 -13.43
CA PRO A 159 -8.65 18.03 -14.07
C PRO A 159 -8.65 18.26 -15.59
N HIS A 160 -7.63 17.83 -16.31
CA HIS A 160 -7.52 17.96 -17.77
C HIS A 160 -7.69 16.65 -18.53
N SER A 161 -7.97 15.55 -17.86
CA SER A 161 -8.49 14.39 -18.58
C SER A 161 -10.02 14.56 -18.69
N PRO A 162 -10.59 14.56 -19.90
CA PRO A 162 -12.03 14.51 -20.06
C PRO A 162 -12.55 13.30 -19.27
N PRO A 163 -13.75 13.37 -18.67
CA PRO A 163 -14.30 12.25 -17.96
C PRO A 163 -14.27 11.03 -18.88
N HIS A 164 -13.59 9.97 -18.45
CA HIS A 164 -13.70 8.68 -19.09
C HIS A 164 -15.17 8.29 -19.00
N THR A 165 -15.94 8.60 -20.04
CA THR A 165 -17.23 8.00 -20.27
C THR A 165 -16.94 6.54 -20.60
N SER A 166 -16.84 5.71 -19.58
CA SER A 166 -16.93 4.27 -19.78
C SER A 166 -18.24 4.04 -20.52
N PRO A 167 -18.24 3.34 -21.65
CA PRO A 167 -19.48 2.99 -22.31
C PRO A 167 -20.37 2.27 -21.30
N PRO A 168 -21.69 2.48 -21.31
CA PRO A 168 -22.58 1.80 -20.39
C PRO A 168 -22.35 0.29 -20.50
N PRO A 169 -22.42 -0.45 -19.37
CA PRO A 169 -22.22 -1.90 -19.40
C PRO A 169 -23.18 -2.49 -20.43
N ARG A 170 -22.62 -3.27 -21.35
CA ARG A 170 -23.41 -3.99 -22.38
C ARG A 170 -24.48 -4.82 -21.63
N PRO A 171 -25.75 -4.77 -22.05
CA PRO A 171 -26.78 -5.59 -21.45
C PRO A 171 -26.33 -7.06 -21.48
N LEU A 172 -26.37 -7.72 -20.34
CA LEU A 172 -26.13 -9.15 -20.26
C LEU A 172 -27.22 -9.83 -21.08
N THR A 173 -26.85 -10.40 -22.23
CA THR A 173 -27.74 -11.31 -22.94
C THR A 173 -28.00 -12.50 -22.02
N PRO A 174 -29.27 -12.86 -21.77
CA PRO A 174 -29.59 -14.04 -20.98
C PRO A 174 -28.93 -15.26 -21.60
N ALA A 175 -28.33 -16.11 -20.76
CA ALA A 175 -27.75 -17.37 -21.21
C ALA A 175 -28.83 -18.20 -21.93
N PRO A 176 -28.49 -18.90 -23.01
CA PRO A 176 -29.44 -19.78 -23.68
C PRO A 176 -29.91 -20.86 -22.70
N PRO A 177 -31.19 -21.25 -22.74
CA PRO A 177 -31.73 -22.28 -21.87
C PRO A 177 -30.96 -23.61 -22.09
N PRO A 178 -30.80 -24.43 -21.04
CA PRO A 178 -30.13 -25.73 -21.16
C PRO A 178 -30.88 -26.64 -22.15
N PRO A 179 -30.15 -27.52 -22.87
CA PRO A 179 -30.75 -28.46 -23.80
C PRO A 179 -31.78 -29.35 -23.08
N ARG A 180 -32.93 -29.57 -23.73
CA ARG A 180 -33.97 -30.47 -23.20
C ARG A 180 -33.43 -31.89 -23.10
N PRO A 181 -33.75 -32.64 -22.01
CA PRO A 181 -33.41 -34.04 -21.93
C PRO A 181 -34.07 -34.82 -23.06
N PRO A 182 -33.45 -35.89 -23.56
CA PRO A 182 -34.04 -36.75 -24.60
C PRO A 182 -35.34 -37.38 -24.09
N LEU A 183 -36.30 -37.45 -24.98
CA LEU A 183 -37.57 -38.12 -24.73
C LEU A 183 -37.34 -39.61 -24.44
N PRO A 184 -38.08 -40.25 -23.53
CA PRO A 184 -37.97 -41.68 -23.33
C PRO A 184 -38.42 -42.43 -24.60
N ALA A 185 -37.74 -43.53 -24.89
CA ALA A 185 -38.08 -44.40 -26.00
C ALA A 185 -39.47 -45.02 -25.85
N PRO A 186 -40.23 -45.17 -26.94
CA PRO A 186 -41.53 -45.82 -26.87
C PRO A 186 -41.35 -47.31 -26.53
N HIS A 187 -42.22 -47.80 -25.63
CA HIS A 187 -42.31 -49.23 -25.24
C HIS A 187 -42.91 -50.07 -26.36
#